data_46655c775f0769e8cae28b8d32387458
#
_entry.id   46655c775f0769e8cae28b8d32387458
#
_cell.length_a   1.000
_cell.length_b   1.000
_cell.length_c   1.000
_cell.angle_alpha   90.00
_cell.angle_beta   90.00
_cell.angle_gamma   90.00
#
_symmetry.space_group_name_H-M   'P 1'
#
loop_
_entity.id
_entity.type
_entity.pdbx_description
1 polymer ?
#
loop_
_entity_poly.entity_id
_entity_poly.type
_entity_poly.pdbx_seq_one_letter_code
_entity_poly.pdbx_strand_id
1 'polypeptide(L)'
;MKKVILTLAIIISFLLIGTRSQAQQTQQSTDETSYKTAVGLKFGAYENGVSVKYFATPDVSYEGVLGFRSHGVVITGLYELNQEAFNVPELKFYYGFGAHIGAVGKGDYDRFGGSDEYYNSSHILLGADGVIALEYMIPKAPIAVSLDLNPRVELASGPYFDIAPGLGVKYTF
;
A
#
# COMPACT_ATOMS: atom_id res chain seq x y z
N MET A 1 -20.82 19.90 0.29
CA MET A 1 -21.51 18.75 -0.28
C MET A 1 -21.38 18.67 -1.82
N LYS A 2 -21.70 19.73 -2.61
CA LYS A 2 -21.58 19.67 -4.09
C LYS A 2 -20.16 19.37 -4.62
N LYS A 3 -19.09 19.87 -3.97
CA LYS A 3 -17.70 19.62 -4.38
C LYS A 3 -17.26 18.15 -4.16
N VAL A 4 -17.74 17.50 -3.10
CA VAL A 4 -17.43 16.09 -2.80
C VAL A 4 -18.10 15.16 -3.81
N ILE A 5 -19.33 15.48 -4.22
CA ILE A 5 -20.07 14.71 -5.23
C ILE A 5 -19.39 14.82 -6.61
N LEU A 6 -18.86 15.99 -6.95
CA LEU A 6 -18.16 16.20 -8.22
C LEU A 6 -16.83 15.42 -8.27
N THR A 7 -16.09 15.39 -7.16
CA THR A 7 -14.84 14.63 -7.06
C THR A 7 -15.09 13.13 -7.15
N LEU A 8 -16.15 12.65 -6.50
CA LEU A 8 -16.55 11.23 -6.57
C LEU A 8 -16.98 10.84 -7.99
N ALA A 9 -17.70 11.71 -8.70
CA ALA A 9 -18.12 11.48 -10.09
C ALA A 9 -16.93 11.41 -11.06
N ILE A 10 -15.87 12.18 -10.83
CA ILE A 10 -14.65 12.15 -11.65
C ILE A 10 -13.88 10.83 -11.42
N ILE A 11 -13.81 10.34 -10.19
CA ILE A 11 -13.16 9.06 -9.87
C ILE A 11 -13.93 7.89 -10.50
N ILE A 12 -15.26 7.92 -10.47
CA ILE A 12 -16.12 6.89 -11.09
C ILE A 12 -16.01 6.92 -12.62
N SER A 13 -15.87 8.08 -13.24
CA SER A 13 -15.70 8.18 -14.70
C SER A 13 -14.34 7.66 -15.18
N PHE A 14 -13.28 7.76 -14.39
CA PHE A 14 -11.98 7.13 -14.70
C PHE A 14 -12.02 5.60 -14.61
N LEU A 15 -12.85 5.04 -13.74
CA LEU A 15 -13.05 3.59 -13.63
C LEU A 15 -13.82 2.99 -14.82
N LEU A 16 -14.59 3.79 -15.54
CA LEU A 16 -15.41 3.32 -16.68
C LEU A 16 -14.68 3.39 -18.04
N ILE A 17 -13.52 4.04 -18.13
CA ILE A 17 -12.77 4.14 -19.39
C ILE A 17 -11.88 2.92 -19.64
N GLY A 18 -11.69 2.05 -18.63
CA GLY A 18 -10.81 0.86 -18.70
C GLY A 18 -11.38 -0.38 -19.40
N THR A 19 -12.59 -0.37 -19.95
CA THR A 19 -13.28 -1.60 -20.41
C THR A 19 -13.17 -1.87 -21.90
N ARG A 20 -12.04 -1.64 -22.54
CA ARG A 20 -11.73 -2.23 -23.85
C ARG A 20 -10.25 -2.55 -24.00
N SER A 21 -9.75 -3.50 -23.25
CA SER A 21 -8.56 -4.25 -23.65
C SER A 21 -9.01 -5.64 -24.04
N GLN A 22 -8.95 -5.92 -25.33
CA GLN A 22 -9.22 -7.25 -25.88
C GLN A 22 -8.22 -8.24 -25.28
N ALA A 23 -8.73 -9.18 -24.51
CA ALA A 23 -8.02 -10.38 -24.16
C ALA A 23 -7.71 -11.17 -25.44
N GLN A 24 -6.48 -11.10 -25.93
CA GLN A 24 -5.98 -12.14 -26.81
C GLN A 24 -5.72 -13.36 -25.94
N GLN A 25 -6.60 -14.35 -26.11
CA GLN A 25 -6.41 -15.70 -25.61
C GLN A 25 -5.14 -16.27 -26.21
N THR A 26 -4.12 -16.38 -25.40
CA THR A 26 -3.09 -17.39 -25.58
C THR A 26 -3.29 -18.36 -24.44
N GLN A 27 -3.86 -19.53 -24.77
CA GLN A 27 -3.90 -20.69 -23.88
C GLN A 27 -2.49 -21.04 -23.50
N GLN A 28 -2.17 -20.83 -22.21
CA GLN A 28 -1.12 -21.61 -21.55
C GLN A 28 -1.51 -21.79 -20.08
N SER A 29 -1.72 -23.02 -19.76
CA SER A 29 -1.87 -23.76 -18.50
C SER A 29 -1.50 -23.01 -17.20
N THR A 30 -2.48 -23.00 -16.29
CA THR A 30 -2.37 -23.30 -14.85
C THR A 30 -1.24 -22.64 -14.10
N ASP A 31 -1.47 -21.37 -13.71
CA ASP A 31 -1.13 -20.81 -12.40
C ASP A 31 -1.78 -19.43 -12.28
N GLU A 32 -3.06 -19.37 -11.95
CA GLU A 32 -3.88 -18.17 -12.21
C GLU A 32 -4.27 -17.39 -10.95
N THR A 33 -3.33 -17.13 -10.08
CA THR A 33 -3.51 -16.15 -9.03
C THR A 33 -2.36 -15.13 -9.00
N SER A 34 -1.74 -14.93 -10.16
CA SER A 34 -0.60 -14.04 -10.31
C SER A 34 -0.96 -12.85 -11.20
N TYR A 35 -1.01 -11.67 -10.64
CA TYR A 35 -1.01 -10.42 -11.37
C TYR A 35 0.43 -9.89 -11.47
N LYS A 36 0.70 -9.04 -12.46
CA LYS A 36 2.03 -8.43 -12.62
C LYS A 36 2.11 -7.05 -11.97
N THR A 37 1.03 -6.30 -12.02
CA THR A 37 0.97 -4.95 -11.48
C THR A 37 -0.36 -4.75 -10.76
N ALA A 38 -0.34 -4.04 -9.66
CA ALA A 38 -1.55 -3.61 -8.98
C ALA A 38 -1.45 -2.15 -8.56
N VAL A 39 -2.56 -1.45 -8.62
CA VAL A 39 -2.68 -0.06 -8.16
C VAL A 39 -3.88 0.02 -7.23
N GLY A 40 -3.72 0.67 -6.10
CA GLY A 40 -4.81 0.70 -5.13
C GLY A 40 -4.69 1.75 -4.06
N LEU A 41 -5.55 1.61 -3.08
CA LEU A 41 -5.60 2.44 -1.89
C LEU A 41 -5.10 1.65 -0.69
N LYS A 42 -4.37 2.31 0.17
CA LYS A 42 -3.90 1.79 1.44
C LYS A 42 -4.48 2.65 2.57
N PHE A 43 -5.09 2.02 3.53
CA PHE A 43 -5.68 2.64 4.71
C PHE A 43 -4.91 2.15 5.93
N GLY A 44 -4.25 3.03 6.62
CA GLY A 44 -3.49 2.73 7.83
C GLY A 44 -4.03 3.47 9.05
N ALA A 45 -3.52 3.13 10.21
CA ALA A 45 -3.97 3.73 11.45
C ALA A 45 -3.79 5.26 11.49
N TYR A 46 -2.74 5.78 10.86
CA TYR A 46 -2.42 7.21 10.83
C TYR A 46 -1.97 7.72 9.45
N GLU A 47 -1.91 6.84 8.45
CA GLU A 47 -1.47 7.17 7.10
C GLU A 47 -2.37 6.47 6.09
N ASN A 48 -3.00 7.25 5.22
CA ASN A 48 -3.77 6.72 4.10
C ASN A 48 -3.06 7.08 2.80
N GLY A 49 -3.13 6.23 1.80
CA GLY A 49 -2.35 6.50 0.59
C GLY A 49 -2.81 5.76 -0.65
N VAL A 50 -2.03 6.01 -1.69
CA VAL A 50 -2.11 5.27 -2.96
C VAL A 50 -0.89 4.37 -3.05
N SER A 51 -1.09 3.12 -3.44
CA SER A 51 0.01 2.18 -3.64
C SER A 51 0.06 1.64 -5.06
N VAL A 52 1.27 1.33 -5.49
CA VAL A 52 1.56 0.62 -6.74
C VAL A 52 2.47 -0.55 -6.39
N LYS A 53 2.03 -1.77 -6.69
CA LYS A 53 2.81 -2.99 -6.48
C LYS A 53 3.14 -3.61 -7.84
N TYR A 54 4.39 -4.03 -8.01
CA TYR A 54 4.90 -4.65 -9.23
C TYR A 54 5.66 -5.93 -8.89
N PHE A 55 5.28 -7.04 -9.50
CA PHE A 55 5.97 -8.31 -9.38
C PHE A 55 7.10 -8.41 -10.41
N ALA A 56 8.33 -8.43 -9.94
CA ALA A 56 9.50 -8.68 -10.78
C ALA A 56 9.64 -10.17 -11.11
N THR A 57 9.31 -11.03 -10.15
CA THR A 57 9.20 -12.49 -10.29
C THR A 57 7.95 -12.94 -9.53
N PRO A 58 7.50 -14.20 -9.65
CA PRO A 58 6.36 -14.71 -8.87
C PRO A 58 6.50 -14.52 -7.35
N ASP A 59 7.75 -14.54 -6.85
CA ASP A 59 8.04 -14.50 -5.42
C ASP A 59 8.57 -13.14 -4.95
N VAL A 60 8.85 -12.21 -5.86
CA VAL A 60 9.46 -10.90 -5.52
C VAL A 60 8.62 -9.77 -6.07
N SER A 61 8.22 -8.85 -5.22
CA SER A 61 7.54 -7.62 -5.61
C SER A 61 8.19 -6.37 -5.01
N TYR A 62 7.92 -5.26 -5.67
CA TYR A 62 8.22 -3.91 -5.19
C TYR A 62 6.90 -3.18 -4.98
N GLU A 63 6.72 -2.55 -3.83
CA GLU A 63 5.57 -1.68 -3.58
C GLU A 63 6.04 -0.26 -3.30
N GLY A 64 5.48 0.70 -4.02
CA GLY A 64 5.61 2.13 -3.74
C GLY A 64 4.31 2.65 -3.14
N VAL A 65 4.40 3.38 -2.03
CA VAL A 65 3.24 3.99 -1.36
C VAL A 65 3.44 5.49 -1.26
N LEU A 66 2.48 6.25 -1.76
CA LEU A 66 2.35 7.67 -1.50
C LEU A 66 1.34 7.86 -0.38
N GLY A 67 1.83 8.07 0.82
CA GLY A 67 1.05 8.20 2.04
C GLY A 67 0.74 9.64 2.40
N PHE A 68 -0.46 9.88 2.89
CA PHE A 68 -0.93 11.18 3.38
C PHE A 68 -1.23 11.06 4.87
N ARG A 69 -0.62 11.92 5.66
CA ARG A 69 -0.85 12.09 7.10
C ARG A 69 -1.57 13.41 7.39
N SER A 70 -1.97 13.64 8.62
CA SER A 70 -2.72 14.84 9.02
C SER A 70 -2.10 16.15 8.53
N HIS A 71 -0.79 16.28 8.53
CA HIS A 71 -0.06 17.49 8.13
C HIS A 71 1.17 17.18 7.27
N GLY A 72 1.15 16.07 6.52
CA GLY A 72 2.34 15.64 5.79
C GLY A 72 2.10 14.60 4.71
N VAL A 73 3.17 14.38 3.98
CA VAL A 73 3.23 13.40 2.90
C VAL A 73 4.48 12.54 3.10
N VAL A 74 4.32 11.25 2.88
CA VAL A 74 5.39 10.25 3.00
C VAL A 74 5.42 9.40 1.74
N ILE A 75 6.60 9.15 1.20
CA ILE A 75 6.83 8.18 0.14
C ILE A 75 7.57 7.00 0.76
N THR A 76 6.99 5.81 0.63
CA THR A 76 7.58 4.56 1.11
C THR A 76 7.85 3.65 -0.07
N GLY A 77 9.03 3.04 -0.12
CA GLY A 77 9.39 1.99 -1.07
C GLY A 77 9.69 0.69 -0.32
N LEU A 78 9.08 -0.41 -0.75
CA LEU A 78 9.22 -1.73 -0.14
C LEU A 78 9.72 -2.75 -1.16
N TYR A 79 10.61 -3.62 -0.71
CA TYR A 79 11.00 -4.87 -1.35
C TYR A 79 10.32 -6.01 -0.60
N GLU A 80 9.58 -6.85 -1.29
CA GLU A 80 8.72 -7.85 -0.67
C GLU A 80 8.97 -9.24 -1.25
N LEU A 81 9.01 -10.22 -0.37
CA LEU A 81 9.04 -11.64 -0.68
C LEU A 81 7.66 -12.23 -0.45
N ASN A 82 7.12 -12.86 -1.49
CA ASN A 82 5.77 -13.38 -1.51
C ASN A 82 5.79 -14.90 -1.59
N GLN A 83 4.87 -15.53 -0.89
CA GLN A 83 4.66 -16.97 -0.93
C GLN A 83 3.17 -17.29 -0.77
N GLU A 84 2.76 -18.43 -1.26
CA GLU A 84 1.42 -18.94 -1.03
C GLU A 84 1.21 -19.23 0.46
N ALA A 85 0.06 -18.84 0.98
CA ALA A 85 -0.29 -19.05 2.38
C ALA A 85 -1.31 -20.19 2.52
N PHE A 86 -1.06 -21.09 3.46
CA PHE A 86 -1.99 -22.17 3.85
C PHE A 86 -2.41 -23.12 2.72
N ASN A 87 -1.64 -23.24 1.64
CA ASN A 87 -1.98 -23.97 0.41
C ASN A 87 -3.29 -23.46 -0.24
N VAL A 88 -3.53 -22.17 -0.15
CA VAL A 88 -4.64 -21.48 -0.81
C VAL A 88 -4.07 -20.59 -1.90
N PRO A 89 -4.26 -20.92 -3.19
CA PRO A 89 -3.64 -20.20 -4.31
C PRO A 89 -3.98 -18.70 -4.35
N GLU A 90 -5.19 -18.32 -3.90
CA GLU A 90 -5.64 -16.94 -3.87
C GLU A 90 -5.09 -16.15 -2.68
N LEU A 91 -4.48 -16.83 -1.70
CA LEU A 91 -3.97 -16.21 -0.49
C LEU A 91 -2.44 -16.19 -0.48
N LYS A 92 -1.87 -15.01 -0.51
CA LYS A 92 -0.42 -14.79 -0.42
C LYS A 92 -0.06 -14.23 0.94
N PHE A 93 1.00 -14.77 1.51
CA PHE A 93 1.73 -14.16 2.61
C PHE A 93 2.92 -13.43 2.02
N TYR A 94 3.12 -12.18 2.41
CA TYR A 94 4.34 -11.47 2.05
C TYR A 94 4.97 -10.77 3.23
N TYR A 95 6.27 -10.63 3.17
CA TYR A 95 7.07 -9.88 4.12
C TYR A 95 8.20 -9.17 3.40
N GLY A 96 8.69 -8.11 3.99
CA GLY A 96 9.70 -7.32 3.31
C GLY A 96 10.26 -6.21 4.16
N PHE A 97 11.11 -5.43 3.50
CA PHE A 97 11.74 -4.26 4.10
C PHE A 97 11.84 -3.14 3.07
N GLY A 98 12.03 -1.93 3.57
CA GLY A 98 12.15 -0.77 2.73
C GLY A 98 12.57 0.46 3.50
N ALA A 99 12.27 1.59 2.91
CA ALA A 99 12.57 2.89 3.50
C ALA A 99 11.49 3.91 3.13
N HIS A 100 11.38 4.92 3.97
CA HIS A 100 10.52 6.05 3.68
C HIS A 100 11.26 7.38 3.75
N ILE A 101 10.75 8.33 3.00
CA ILE A 101 11.08 9.74 3.11
C ILE A 101 9.78 10.55 3.10
N GLY A 102 9.72 11.58 3.93
CA GLY A 102 8.52 12.42 3.99
C GLY A 102 8.80 13.80 4.55
N ALA A 103 7.78 14.61 4.52
CA ALA A 103 7.77 15.92 5.15
C ALA A 103 6.45 16.10 5.90
N VAL A 104 6.57 16.55 7.14
CA VAL A 104 5.45 16.82 8.02
C VAL A 104 5.52 18.25 8.52
N GLY A 105 4.37 18.91 8.60
CA GLY A 105 4.26 20.29 9.11
C GLY A 105 4.18 20.33 10.63
N LYS A 106 3.83 21.49 11.16
CA LYS A 106 3.53 21.68 12.58
C LYS A 106 2.20 21.01 12.93
N GLY A 107 2.15 20.28 14.04
CA GLY A 107 0.93 19.67 14.55
C GLY A 107 1.16 18.43 15.41
N ASP A 108 0.04 17.84 15.84
CA ASP A 108 0.02 16.59 16.57
C ASP A 108 0.06 15.41 15.59
N TYR A 109 0.83 14.40 15.93
CA TYR A 109 1.00 13.18 15.16
C TYR A 109 0.73 11.97 16.03
N ASP A 110 -0.34 11.27 15.65
CA ASP A 110 -0.74 10.03 16.29
C ASP A 110 0.31 8.94 16.01
N ARG A 111 0.62 8.15 17.02
CA ARG A 111 1.45 6.95 16.93
C ARG A 111 0.67 5.74 17.43
N PHE A 112 0.78 4.65 16.70
CA PHE A 112 0.18 3.41 17.14
C PHE A 112 1.09 2.72 18.16
N GLY A 113 0.63 2.66 19.42
CA GLY A 113 1.37 2.01 20.51
C GLY A 113 2.45 2.87 21.18
N GLY A 114 2.55 4.14 20.82
CA GLY A 114 3.44 5.12 21.41
C GLY A 114 2.71 6.34 21.96
N SER A 115 3.46 7.28 22.52
CA SER A 115 2.92 8.61 22.87
C SER A 115 2.85 9.48 21.62
N ASP A 116 1.79 10.25 21.48
CA ASP A 116 1.65 11.22 20.40
C ASP A 116 2.80 12.22 20.44
N GLU A 117 3.25 12.64 19.27
CA GLU A 117 4.36 13.57 19.10
C GLU A 117 3.84 14.91 18.58
N TYR A 118 4.27 16.01 19.22
CA TYR A 118 3.95 17.35 18.75
C TYR A 118 5.16 18.01 18.10
N TYR A 119 5.06 18.31 16.82
CA TYR A 119 6.10 19.06 16.10
C TYR A 119 5.79 20.56 16.09
N ASN A 120 6.71 21.36 16.62
CA ASN A 120 6.61 22.83 16.64
C ASN A 120 6.94 23.48 15.29
N SER A 121 7.59 22.74 14.38
CA SER A 121 8.03 23.19 13.06
C SER A 121 7.92 22.05 12.05
N SER A 122 8.17 22.34 10.78
CA SER A 122 8.26 21.30 9.76
C SER A 122 9.48 20.41 9.98
N HIS A 123 9.28 19.10 9.81
CA HIS A 123 10.32 18.07 9.96
C HIS A 123 10.36 17.20 8.71
N ILE A 124 11.56 16.70 8.41
CA ILE A 124 11.75 15.67 7.41
C ILE A 124 11.68 14.33 8.12
N LEU A 125 10.91 13.41 7.59
CA LEU A 125 10.87 12.02 8.00
C LEU A 125 11.82 11.24 7.10
N LEU A 126 12.62 10.38 7.68
CA LEU A 126 13.49 9.45 6.97
C LEU A 126 13.73 8.24 7.86
N GLY A 127 13.44 7.06 7.34
CA GLY A 127 13.58 5.88 8.16
C GLY A 127 13.53 4.57 7.37
N ALA A 128 13.57 3.47 8.13
CA ALA A 128 13.47 2.13 7.61
C ALA A 128 12.10 1.53 7.94
N ASP A 129 11.58 0.75 7.01
CA ASP A 129 10.28 0.10 7.11
C ASP A 129 10.42 -1.41 6.97
N GLY A 130 9.57 -2.12 7.71
CA GLY A 130 9.27 -3.52 7.45
C GLY A 130 7.82 -3.67 7.01
N VAL A 131 7.49 -4.80 6.45
CA VAL A 131 6.11 -5.20 6.15
C VAL A 131 5.94 -6.69 6.40
N ILE A 132 4.81 -7.06 6.99
CA ILE A 132 4.32 -8.44 7.09
C ILE A 132 2.83 -8.39 6.77
N ALA A 133 2.37 -9.22 5.83
CA ALA A 133 1.00 -9.11 5.35
C ALA A 133 0.42 -10.41 4.81
N LEU A 134 -0.90 -10.44 4.77
CA LEU A 134 -1.69 -11.38 3.99
C LEU A 134 -2.42 -10.61 2.89
N GLU A 135 -2.41 -11.14 1.67
CA GLU A 135 -3.11 -10.59 0.52
C GLU A 135 -3.99 -11.66 -0.11
N TYR A 136 -5.25 -11.36 -0.25
CA TYR A 136 -6.23 -12.24 -0.86
C TYR A 136 -6.69 -11.71 -2.22
N MET A 137 -6.50 -12.51 -3.27
CA MET A 137 -7.03 -12.25 -4.60
C MET A 137 -8.48 -12.70 -4.67
N ILE A 138 -9.39 -11.80 -4.97
CA ILE A 138 -10.81 -12.15 -5.11
C ILE A 138 -11.00 -12.95 -6.41
N PRO A 139 -11.45 -14.22 -6.33
CA PRO A 139 -11.62 -15.05 -7.51
C PRO A 139 -12.58 -14.40 -8.53
N LYS A 140 -12.18 -14.41 -9.79
CA LYS A 140 -12.94 -13.85 -10.93
C LYS A 140 -13.10 -12.31 -10.89
N ALA A 141 -12.42 -11.63 -9.99
CA ALA A 141 -12.39 -10.18 -9.94
C ALA A 141 -10.91 -9.69 -9.96
N PRO A 142 -10.59 -8.64 -10.68
CA PRO A 142 -9.24 -8.09 -10.70
C PRO A 142 -8.98 -7.22 -9.45
N ILE A 143 -9.22 -7.79 -8.28
CA ILE A 143 -9.12 -7.09 -7.00
C ILE A 143 -8.34 -7.95 -6.01
N ALA A 144 -7.33 -7.35 -5.40
CA ALA A 144 -6.62 -7.90 -4.26
C ALA A 144 -6.91 -7.05 -3.01
N VAL A 145 -7.11 -7.73 -1.88
CA VAL A 145 -7.28 -7.10 -0.57
C VAL A 145 -6.16 -7.57 0.34
N SER A 146 -5.46 -6.66 0.97
CA SER A 146 -4.36 -6.98 1.88
C SER A 146 -4.60 -6.45 3.29
N LEU A 147 -4.15 -7.21 4.26
CA LEU A 147 -4.03 -6.79 5.65
C LEU A 147 -2.55 -6.86 6.01
N ASP A 148 -1.99 -5.75 6.46
CA ASP A 148 -0.56 -5.63 6.72
C ASP A 148 -0.24 -5.01 8.08
N LEU A 149 0.96 -5.33 8.57
CA LEU A 149 1.61 -4.68 9.70
C LEU A 149 2.93 -4.11 9.19
N ASN A 150 3.13 -2.83 9.42
CA ASN A 150 4.33 -2.12 9.00
C ASN A 150 5.11 -1.63 10.22
N PRO A 151 6.07 -2.43 10.74
CA PRO A 151 7.04 -1.93 11.70
C PRO A 151 7.94 -0.89 11.02
N ARG A 152 8.11 0.25 11.66
CA ARG A 152 8.84 1.40 11.14
C ARG A 152 9.80 1.94 12.17
N VAL A 153 11.01 2.31 11.73
CA VAL A 153 12.00 3.02 12.53
C VAL A 153 12.26 4.37 11.90
N GLU A 154 11.86 5.44 12.57
CA GLU A 154 12.17 6.81 12.18
C GLU A 154 13.57 7.20 12.67
N LEU A 155 14.37 7.82 11.83
CA LEU A 155 15.76 8.17 12.12
C LEU A 155 16.02 9.68 12.15
N ALA A 156 15.33 10.44 11.30
CA ALA A 156 15.64 11.86 11.10
C ALA A 156 15.06 12.77 12.18
N SER A 157 13.87 12.49 12.69
CA SER A 157 13.19 13.27 13.74
C SER A 157 13.41 12.73 15.15
N GLY A 158 14.45 11.90 15.32
CA GLY A 158 14.79 11.18 16.54
C GLY A 158 14.46 9.70 16.40
N PRO A 159 15.32 8.79 16.89
CA PRO A 159 15.08 7.38 16.73
C PRO A 159 13.86 6.94 17.55
N TYR A 160 12.80 6.58 16.87
CA TYR A 160 11.64 5.94 17.49
C TYR A 160 11.12 4.79 16.63
N PHE A 161 10.51 3.83 17.28
CA PHE A 161 9.88 2.66 16.67
C PHE A 161 8.37 2.82 16.71
N ASP A 162 7.74 2.42 15.61
CA ASP A 162 6.29 2.43 15.46
C ASP A 162 5.82 1.19 14.70
N ILE A 163 4.57 0.80 14.88
CA ILE A 163 3.93 -0.29 14.13
C ILE A 163 2.60 0.22 13.61
N ALA A 164 2.43 0.21 12.31
CA ALA A 164 1.18 0.62 11.67
C ALA A 164 0.44 -0.58 11.08
N PRO A 165 -0.75 -0.94 11.60
CA PRO A 165 -1.65 -1.82 10.88
C PRO A 165 -2.25 -1.10 9.66
N GLY A 166 -2.41 -1.83 8.58
CA GLY A 166 -2.94 -1.30 7.32
C GLY A 166 -3.88 -2.28 6.62
N LEU A 167 -4.76 -1.72 5.82
CA LEU A 167 -5.66 -2.42 4.90
C LEU A 167 -5.42 -1.89 3.49
N GLY A 168 -5.13 -2.76 2.54
CA GLY A 168 -4.99 -2.43 1.13
C GLY A 168 -6.14 -2.96 0.30
N VAL A 169 -6.56 -2.18 -0.69
CA VAL A 169 -7.47 -2.62 -1.75
C VAL A 169 -6.87 -2.19 -3.08
N LYS A 170 -6.52 -3.17 -3.92
CA LYS A 170 -5.77 -2.94 -5.16
C LYS A 170 -6.52 -3.53 -6.35
N TYR A 171 -6.51 -2.83 -7.46
CA TYR A 171 -6.90 -3.35 -8.77
C TYR A 171 -5.66 -3.97 -9.42
N THR A 172 -5.81 -5.18 -9.96
CA THR A 172 -4.72 -6.01 -10.50
C THR A 172 -4.80 -6.08 -12.02
N PHE A 173 -3.61 -6.07 -12.67
CA PHE A 173 -3.45 -6.10 -14.13
C PHE A 173 -2.58 -7.28 -14.57
#